data_0dacb939ec62695bf428cb36034b6ca5
#
_entry.id   0dacb939ec62695bf428cb36034b6ca5
#
_cell.length_a   1.000
_cell.length_b   1.000
_cell.length_c   1.000
_cell.angle_alpha   90.00
_cell.angle_beta   90.00
_cell.angle_gamma   90.00
#
_symmetry.space_group_name_H-M   'P 1'
#
loop_
_entity.id
_entity.type
_entity.pdbx_description
1 polymer ?
#
loop_
_entity_poly.entity_id
_entity_poly.type
_entity_poly.pdbx_seq_one_letter_code
_entity_poly.pdbx_strand_id
1 'polypeptide(L)'
;MPVLTYVLFKVASGTEREVAQKMIEFSEVMQADAVFGEYDVIARMTTTDLEKLQDFVSDKVRTVPNVLVTSTMIISKEYKGKCYRPKSK
;
A
#
# COMPACT_ATOMS: atom_id res chain seq x y z
N MET A 1 -10.43 11.07 11.73
CA MET A 1 -9.29 10.25 12.14
C MET A 1 -8.68 9.61 10.90
N PRO A 2 -7.41 9.80 10.66
CA PRO A 2 -6.80 9.13 9.53
C PRO A 2 -6.77 7.62 9.73
N VAL A 3 -6.90 6.92 8.64
CA VAL A 3 -6.85 5.46 8.61
C VAL A 3 -5.55 5.06 7.94
N LEU A 4 -4.72 4.34 8.67
CA LEU A 4 -3.48 3.81 8.13
C LEU A 4 -3.71 2.37 7.68
N THR A 5 -3.20 2.05 6.51
CA THR A 5 -3.51 0.78 5.88
C THR A 5 -2.29 0.23 5.15
N TYR A 6 -2.13 -1.08 5.22
CA TYR A 6 -1.25 -1.78 4.30
C TYR A 6 -2.10 -2.45 3.24
N VAL A 7 -1.69 -2.30 1.98
CA VAL A 7 -2.29 -3.08 0.90
C VAL A 7 -1.19 -3.93 0.30
N LEU A 8 -1.43 -5.22 0.26
CA LEU A 8 -0.47 -6.19 -0.22
C LEU A 8 -0.92 -6.67 -1.59
N PHE A 9 0.02 -6.83 -2.50
CA PHE A 9 -0.29 -7.15 -3.89
C PHE A 9 0.45 -8.38 -4.35
N LYS A 10 -0.27 -9.24 -5.06
CA LYS A 10 0.38 -10.18 -5.98
C LYS A 10 0.28 -9.59 -7.37
N VAL A 11 1.39 -9.58 -8.09
CA VAL A 11 1.44 -8.94 -9.39
C VAL A 11 1.97 -9.92 -10.43
N ALA A 12 1.78 -9.58 -11.69
CA ALA A 12 2.31 -10.39 -12.78
C ALA A 12 3.83 -10.46 -12.66
N SER A 13 4.38 -11.61 -13.02
CA SER A 13 5.80 -11.87 -12.84
C SER A 13 6.63 -10.79 -13.53
N GLY A 14 7.59 -10.24 -12.78
CA GLY A 14 8.50 -9.23 -13.32
C GLY A 14 7.97 -7.82 -13.34
N THR A 15 6.77 -7.56 -12.78
CA THR A 15 6.18 -6.23 -12.82
C THR A 15 6.17 -5.52 -11.47
N GLU A 16 6.89 -6.04 -10.49
CA GLU A 16 6.90 -5.49 -9.14
C GLU A 16 7.29 -4.01 -9.13
N ARG A 17 8.33 -3.69 -9.89
CA ARG A 17 8.82 -2.32 -9.93
C ARG A 17 7.78 -1.37 -10.49
N GLU A 18 7.16 -1.77 -11.59
CA GLU A 18 6.17 -0.94 -12.25
C GLU A 18 4.98 -0.68 -11.34
N VAL A 19 4.52 -1.74 -10.65
CA VAL A 19 3.38 -1.59 -9.75
C VAL A 19 3.74 -0.68 -8.58
N ALA A 20 4.91 -0.88 -7.98
CA ALA A 20 5.33 -0.05 -6.86
C ALA A 20 5.44 1.41 -7.28
N GLN A 21 6.02 1.67 -8.44
CA GLN A 21 6.16 3.05 -8.92
C GLN A 21 4.81 3.68 -9.22
N LYS A 22 3.87 2.90 -9.73
CA LYS A 22 2.54 3.41 -9.97
C LYS A 22 1.85 3.76 -8.66
N MET A 23 2.04 2.93 -7.65
CA MET A 23 1.40 3.17 -6.36
C MET A 23 1.88 4.47 -5.71
N ILE A 24 3.18 4.76 -5.78
CA ILE A 24 3.68 5.96 -5.12
C ILE A 24 3.29 7.25 -5.85
N GLU A 25 2.68 7.16 -7.02
CA GLU A 25 2.14 8.34 -7.68
C GLU A 25 0.84 8.81 -7.06
N PHE A 26 0.15 7.95 -6.32
CA PHE A 26 -1.09 8.36 -5.66
C PHE A 26 -0.78 9.14 -4.39
N SER A 27 -1.50 10.22 -4.17
CA SER A 27 -1.25 11.07 -3.01
C SER A 27 -1.54 10.36 -1.69
N GLU A 28 -2.40 9.36 -1.70
CA GLU A 28 -2.74 8.59 -0.50
C GLU A 28 -1.63 7.65 -0.06
N VAL A 29 -0.71 7.31 -0.95
CA VAL A 29 0.30 6.30 -0.67
C VAL A 29 1.53 6.96 -0.06
N MET A 30 1.93 6.45 1.10
CA MET A 30 3.09 6.95 1.83
C MET A 30 4.37 6.27 1.36
N GLN A 31 4.28 5.00 1.00
CA GLN A 31 5.45 4.21 0.68
C GLN A 31 5.01 2.93 0.00
N ALA A 32 5.80 2.43 -0.91
CA ALA A 32 5.57 1.13 -1.53
C ALA A 32 6.90 0.40 -1.62
N ASP A 33 6.88 -0.87 -1.25
CA ASP A 33 8.08 -1.71 -1.24
C ASP A 33 7.83 -2.95 -2.06
N ALA A 34 8.84 -3.35 -2.83
CA ALA A 34 8.87 -4.67 -3.43
C ALA A 34 9.46 -5.62 -2.39
N VAL A 35 8.83 -6.77 -2.21
CA VAL A 35 9.21 -7.69 -1.13
C VAL A 35 9.34 -9.09 -1.67
N PHE A 36 10.04 -9.92 -0.91
CA PHE A 36 10.08 -11.36 -1.17
C PHE A 36 9.14 -12.05 -0.19
N GLY A 37 8.36 -12.99 -0.69
CA GLY A 37 7.46 -13.74 0.16
C GLY A 37 6.17 -14.05 -0.56
N GLU A 38 5.11 -14.18 0.22
CA GLU A 38 3.82 -14.56 -0.33
C GLU A 38 3.23 -13.48 -1.23
N TYR A 39 3.53 -12.23 -0.93
CA TYR A 39 3.11 -11.09 -1.73
C TYR A 39 4.34 -10.45 -2.36
N ASP A 40 4.12 -9.65 -3.39
CA ASP A 40 5.20 -9.10 -4.19
C ASP A 40 5.45 -7.63 -3.90
N VAL A 41 4.41 -6.89 -3.54
CA VAL A 41 4.51 -5.45 -3.26
C VAL A 41 3.64 -5.15 -2.06
N ILE A 42 4.14 -4.28 -1.19
CA ILE A 42 3.37 -3.76 -0.05
C ILE A 42 3.34 -2.25 -0.15
N ALA A 43 2.15 -1.66 -0.08
CA ALA A 43 2.00 -0.21 -0.04
C ALA A 43 1.42 0.19 1.31
N ARG A 44 1.99 1.24 1.89
CA ARG A 44 1.44 1.83 3.10
C ARG A 44 0.76 3.13 2.72
N MET A 45 -0.46 3.31 3.17
CA MET A 45 -1.24 4.45 2.75
C MET A 45 -2.10 4.99 3.87
N THR A 46 -2.60 6.19 3.68
CA THR A 46 -3.46 6.84 4.66
C THR A 46 -4.64 7.47 3.94
N THR A 47 -5.81 7.35 4.54
CA THR A 47 -7.03 8.00 4.07
C THR A 47 -7.71 8.63 5.27
N THR A 48 -8.70 9.50 5.02
CA THR A 48 -9.36 10.21 6.10
C THR A 48 -10.33 9.34 6.88
N ASP A 49 -10.95 8.35 6.20
CA ASP A 49 -11.89 7.45 6.85
C ASP A 49 -12.01 6.16 6.04
N LEU A 50 -12.81 5.23 6.55
CA LEU A 50 -12.96 3.93 5.92
C LEU A 50 -13.63 4.00 4.56
N GLU A 51 -14.57 4.91 4.41
CA GLU A 51 -15.27 5.06 3.13
C GLU A 51 -14.29 5.50 2.05
N LYS A 52 -13.44 6.46 2.37
CA LYS A 52 -12.42 6.91 1.42
C LYS A 52 -11.44 5.81 1.10
N LEU A 53 -11.11 4.98 2.08
CA LEU A 53 -10.24 3.84 1.84
C LEU A 53 -10.87 2.87 0.85
N GLN A 54 -12.14 2.52 1.04
CA GLN A 54 -12.82 1.62 0.15
C GLN A 54 -12.89 2.19 -1.27
N ASP A 55 -13.20 3.48 -1.37
CA ASP A 55 -13.25 4.14 -2.67
C ASP A 55 -11.89 4.10 -3.36
N PHE A 56 -10.84 4.40 -2.60
CA PHE A 56 -9.50 4.41 -3.16
C PHE A 56 -9.10 3.03 -3.69
N VAL A 57 -9.34 1.99 -2.90
CA VAL A 57 -9.00 0.64 -3.31
C VAL A 57 -9.81 0.22 -4.53
N SER A 58 -11.12 0.46 -4.51
CA SER A 58 -11.98 0.03 -5.62
C SER A 58 -11.72 0.82 -6.89
N ASP A 59 -11.53 2.12 -6.76
CA ASP A 59 -11.52 2.99 -7.94
C ASP A 59 -10.12 3.17 -8.51
N LYS A 60 -9.09 3.04 -7.68
CA LYS A 60 -7.72 3.34 -8.12
C LYS A 60 -6.80 2.15 -8.03
N VAL A 61 -6.74 1.51 -6.87
CA VAL A 61 -5.75 0.44 -6.66
C VAL A 61 -6.03 -0.72 -7.59
N ARG A 62 -7.27 -1.14 -7.70
CA ARG A 62 -7.62 -2.30 -8.51
C ARG A 62 -7.48 -2.05 -9.99
N THR A 63 -7.37 -0.80 -10.42
CA THR A 63 -7.22 -0.49 -11.83
C THR A 63 -5.76 -0.42 -12.27
N VAL A 64 -4.82 -0.54 -11.33
CA VAL A 64 -3.40 -0.54 -11.68
C VAL A 64 -3.08 -1.78 -12.49
N PRO A 65 -2.43 -1.63 -13.66
CA PRO A 65 -2.12 -2.80 -14.49
C PRO A 65 -1.22 -3.77 -13.76
N ASN A 66 -1.38 -5.06 -14.06
CA ASN A 66 -0.56 -6.16 -13.55
C ASN A 66 -0.81 -6.52 -12.09
N VAL A 67 -1.76 -5.89 -11.44
CA VAL A 67 -2.18 -6.29 -10.10
C VAL A 67 -3.15 -7.46 -10.23
N LEU A 68 -2.80 -8.59 -9.62
CA LEU A 68 -3.60 -9.81 -9.73
C LEU A 68 -4.47 -10.02 -8.51
N VAL A 69 -3.92 -9.77 -7.32
CA VAL A 69 -4.62 -9.97 -6.06
C VAL A 69 -4.24 -8.83 -5.12
N THR A 70 -5.20 -8.33 -4.37
CA THR A 70 -4.94 -7.34 -3.32
C THR A 70 -5.45 -7.87 -1.99
N SER A 71 -4.75 -7.53 -0.93
CA SER A 71 -5.19 -7.80 0.44
C SER A 71 -5.02 -6.52 1.24
N THR A 72 -6.10 -6.04 1.81
CA THR A 72 -6.10 -4.77 2.54
C THR A 72 -6.12 -5.04 4.03
N MET A 73 -5.15 -4.47 4.76
CA MET A 73 -5.03 -4.66 6.19
C MET A 73 -5.00 -3.30 6.86
N ILE A 74 -6.02 -3.01 7.64
CA ILE A 74 -6.11 -1.74 8.35
C ILE A 74 -5.32 -1.87 9.65
N ILE A 75 -4.45 -0.88 9.89
CA ILE A 75 -3.65 -0.87 11.12
C ILE A 75 -4.54 -0.47 12.27
N SER A 76 -4.68 -1.37 13.25
CA SER A 76 -5.48 -1.06 14.42
C SER A 76 -4.70 -0.21 15.42
N LYS A 77 -3.41 -0.53 15.60
CA LYS A 77 -2.57 0.22 16.51
C LYS A 77 -1.11 0.03 16.11
N GLU A 78 -0.35 1.11 16.15
CA GLU A 78 1.07 1.07 15.82
C GLU A 78 1.89 0.85 17.07
N TYR A 79 2.91 0.01 16.95
CA TYR A 79 3.92 -0.18 17.99
C TYR A 79 5.27 0.10 17.35
N LYS A 80 5.97 1.12 17.84
CA LYS A 80 7.23 1.55 17.26
C LYS A 80 8.36 0.98 18.07
N GLY A 81 9.25 0.25 17.42
CA GLY A 81 10.41 -0.32 18.08
C GLY A 81 11.52 0.69 18.21
N LYS A 82 12.61 0.26 18.87
CA LYS A 82 13.74 1.14 19.13
C LYS A 82 14.43 1.61 17.87
N CYS A 83 14.33 0.81 16.79
CA CYS A 83 14.95 1.17 15.52
C CYS A 83 14.04 1.97 14.60
N TYR A 84 12.85 2.32 15.08
CA TYR A 84 11.92 3.09 14.26
C TYR A 84 12.54 4.43 13.87
N ARG A 85 12.48 4.74 12.58
CA ARG A 85 12.96 6.02 12.08
C ARG A 85 11.89 6.63 11.22
N PRO A 86 11.30 7.76 11.65
CA PRO A 86 10.33 8.43 10.80
C PRO A 86 11.02 8.90 9.52
N LYS A 87 10.28 8.96 8.44
CA LYS A 87 10.79 9.52 7.22
C LYS A 87 11.08 10.97 7.42
N SER A 88 12.28 11.37 7.16
CA SER A 88 12.59 12.75 7.28
C SER A 88 12.65 13.34 5.93
N LYS A 89 12.30 14.08 5.82
CA LYS A 89 12.50 14.80 4.77
C LYS A 89 12.83 14.64 3.70
#